data_fe04cb4ede77a7e96b50290d43d443c3
#
_entry.id   fe04cb4ede77a7e96b50290d43d443c3
#
_cell.length_a   1.000
_cell.length_b   1.000
_cell.length_c   1.000
_cell.angle_alpha   90.00
_cell.angle_beta   90.00
_cell.angle_gamma   90.00
#
_symmetry.space_group_name_H-M   'P 1'
#
loop_
_entity.id
_entity.type
_entity.pdbx_description
1 polymer ?
#
loop_
_entity_poly.entity_id
_entity_poly.type
_entity_poly.pdbx_seq_one_letter_code
_entity_poly.pdbx_strand_id
1 'polypeptide(L)'
;KAVGDDGMIHGVLFANFHDDKADVSQWRENIEAQMTDHERERFRLLADYMLEVDGKTVQCMSDGEVKLSLFISNQKGCGKLLLQEMMDEFLHRDLRHLYLWTDTSCTHEYYPQHGFTLVGQFLSEVYDSYAPGYTTYIYKKGI
;
A
#
# COMPACT_ATOMS: atom_id res chain seq x y z
N LYS A 1 5.79 8.42 -11.28
CA LYS A 1 5.25 9.70 -10.78
C LYS A 1 4.60 10.49 -11.91
N ALA A 2 3.56 11.25 -11.59
CA ALA A 2 2.95 12.22 -12.50
C ALA A 2 3.42 13.64 -12.14
N VAL A 3 3.91 14.37 -13.14
CA VAL A 3 4.40 15.74 -13.00
C VAL A 3 3.57 16.62 -13.93
N GLY A 4 3.03 17.72 -13.40
CA GLY A 4 2.28 18.69 -14.19
C GLY A 4 3.16 19.60 -15.02
N ASP A 5 2.55 20.40 -15.90
CA ASP A 5 3.23 21.39 -16.74
C ASP A 5 3.91 22.49 -15.89
N ASP A 6 3.45 22.66 -14.65
CA ASP A 6 4.04 23.54 -13.64
C ASP A 6 5.31 22.96 -12.96
N GLY A 7 5.71 21.75 -13.32
CA GLY A 7 6.82 21.01 -12.72
C GLY A 7 6.52 20.42 -11.34
N MET A 8 5.29 20.55 -10.84
CA MET A 8 4.87 20.00 -9.54
C MET A 8 4.50 18.51 -9.65
N ILE A 9 4.76 17.76 -8.59
CA ILE A 9 4.34 16.35 -8.51
C ILE A 9 2.87 16.31 -8.10
N HIS A 10 2.02 15.79 -8.97
CA HIS A 10 0.57 15.64 -8.77
C HIS A 10 0.16 14.21 -8.37
N GLY A 11 1.06 13.28 -8.44
CA GLY A 11 0.82 11.93 -7.96
C GLY A 11 2.06 11.07 -7.99
N VAL A 12 2.08 10.10 -7.09
CA VAL A 12 3.12 9.08 -7.00
C VAL A 12 2.47 7.73 -6.78
N LEU A 13 3.14 6.71 -7.31
CA LEU A 13 2.78 5.32 -7.14
C LEU A 13 4.07 4.53 -6.95
N PHE A 14 4.09 3.63 -5.97
CA PHE A 14 5.15 2.66 -5.76
C PHE A 14 4.56 1.26 -5.71
N ALA A 15 5.26 0.32 -6.34
CA ALA A 15 4.95 -1.10 -6.28
C ALA A 15 6.22 -1.90 -5.97
N ASN A 16 6.05 -3.01 -5.29
CA ASN A 16 7.10 -3.96 -4.92
C ASN A 16 6.79 -5.33 -5.47
N PHE A 17 7.83 -6.08 -5.84
CA PHE A 17 7.69 -7.51 -6.08
C PHE A 17 7.54 -8.29 -4.77
N HIS A 18 7.03 -9.51 -4.88
CA HIS A 18 6.87 -10.44 -3.76
C HIS A 18 8.15 -10.64 -2.92
N ASP A 19 9.30 -10.69 -3.58
CA ASP A 19 10.62 -10.97 -2.98
C ASP A 19 11.46 -9.72 -2.68
N ASP A 20 10.93 -8.52 -2.96
CA ASP A 20 11.60 -7.28 -2.60
C ASP A 20 11.75 -7.16 -1.08
N LYS A 21 12.96 -6.85 -0.64
CA LYS A 21 13.29 -6.62 0.76
C LYS A 21 13.89 -5.24 0.93
N ALA A 22 13.37 -4.51 1.91
CA ALA A 22 13.94 -3.24 2.32
C ALA A 22 14.38 -3.32 3.79
N ASP A 23 15.64 -2.98 4.07
CA ASP A 23 16.08 -2.76 5.43
C ASP A 23 15.94 -1.26 5.76
N VAL A 24 14.94 -0.95 6.56
CA VAL A 24 14.64 0.43 7.00
C VAL A 24 15.04 0.68 8.46
N SER A 25 15.78 -0.24 9.08
CA SER A 25 16.11 -0.19 10.51
C SER A 25 16.82 1.10 10.90
N GLN A 26 17.88 1.47 10.18
CA GLN A 26 18.64 2.70 10.47
C GLN A 26 17.78 3.97 10.26
N TRP A 27 16.93 3.98 9.23
CA TRP A 27 16.02 5.10 9.00
C TRP A 27 14.99 5.21 10.14
N ARG A 28 14.43 4.09 10.58
CA ARG A 28 13.48 4.03 11.69
C ARG A 28 14.10 4.55 12.99
N GLU A 29 15.28 4.09 13.33
CA GLU A 29 16.03 4.58 14.51
C GLU A 29 16.27 6.10 14.46
N ASN A 30 16.70 6.63 13.32
CA ASN A 30 16.95 8.06 13.15
C ASN A 30 15.68 8.91 13.29
N ILE A 31 14.55 8.43 12.80
CA ILE A 31 13.25 9.12 12.92
C ILE A 31 12.76 9.04 14.37
N GLU A 32 12.80 7.87 15.00
CA GLU A 32 12.35 7.68 16.38
C GLU A 32 13.17 8.53 17.38
N ALA A 33 14.46 8.76 17.11
CA ALA A 33 15.31 9.60 17.94
C ALA A 33 14.90 11.08 17.97
N GLN A 34 14.12 11.53 16.97
CA GLN A 34 13.64 12.91 16.86
C GLN A 34 12.22 13.10 17.43
N MET A 35 11.57 12.01 17.85
CA MET A 35 10.18 12.00 18.31
C MET A 35 10.11 12.15 19.83
N THR A 36 9.06 12.78 20.31
CA THR A 36 8.62 12.67 21.70
C THR A 36 8.17 11.24 22.00
N ASP A 37 8.06 10.87 23.27
CA ASP A 37 7.64 9.52 23.67
C ASP A 37 6.26 9.17 23.13
N HIS A 38 5.31 10.10 23.14
CA HIS A 38 3.97 9.90 22.60
C HIS A 38 3.95 9.71 21.07
N GLU A 39 4.74 10.50 20.34
CA GLU A 39 4.87 10.35 18.88
C GLU A 39 5.52 9.02 18.53
N ARG A 40 6.53 8.62 19.28
CA ARG A 40 7.24 7.35 19.10
C ARG A 40 6.31 6.15 19.33
N GLU A 41 5.48 6.19 20.36
CA GLU A 41 4.49 5.14 20.63
C GLU A 41 3.51 4.98 19.45
N ARG A 42 2.95 6.08 18.96
CA ARG A 42 2.04 6.07 17.80
C ARG A 42 2.73 5.64 16.53
N PHE A 43 3.96 6.08 16.29
CA PHE A 43 4.74 5.68 15.14
C PHE A 43 5.02 4.18 15.13
N ARG A 44 5.40 3.61 16.27
CA ARG A 44 5.65 2.17 16.41
C ARG A 44 4.39 1.36 16.17
N LEU A 45 3.27 1.76 16.76
CA LEU A 45 1.98 1.12 16.55
C LEU A 45 1.60 1.08 15.06
N LEU A 46 1.74 2.21 14.35
CA LEU A 46 1.46 2.28 12.91
C LEU A 46 2.46 1.44 12.10
N ALA A 47 3.74 1.49 12.43
CA ALA A 47 4.77 0.72 11.74
C ALA A 47 4.55 -0.80 11.91
N ASP A 48 4.20 -1.25 13.10
CA ASP A 48 3.91 -2.65 13.39
C ASP A 48 2.64 -3.12 12.68
N TYR A 49 1.60 -2.28 12.61
CA TYR A 49 0.42 -2.53 11.80
C TYR A 49 0.75 -2.67 10.31
N MET A 50 1.55 -1.75 9.75
CA MET A 50 1.95 -1.82 8.34
C MET A 50 2.75 -3.10 8.04
N LEU A 51 3.64 -3.52 8.93
CA LEU A 51 4.39 -4.77 8.80
C LEU A 51 3.48 -6.00 8.85
N GLU A 52 2.49 -6.02 9.76
CA GLU A 52 1.49 -7.09 9.82
C GLU A 52 0.73 -7.21 8.50
N VAL A 53 0.19 -6.09 8.01
CA VAL A 53 -0.62 -6.06 6.79
C VAL A 53 0.21 -6.42 5.56
N ASP A 54 1.42 -5.89 5.44
CA ASP A 54 2.34 -6.21 4.35
C ASP A 54 2.70 -7.70 4.35
N GLY A 55 2.98 -8.27 5.50
CA GLY A 55 3.25 -9.70 5.64
C GLY A 55 2.06 -10.57 5.22
N LYS A 56 0.84 -10.22 5.65
CA LYS A 56 -0.39 -10.92 5.24
C LYS A 56 -0.68 -10.76 3.75
N THR A 57 -0.37 -9.59 3.16
CA THR A 57 -0.52 -9.37 1.72
C THR A 57 0.45 -10.26 0.92
N VAL A 58 1.71 -10.28 1.32
CA VAL A 58 2.74 -11.13 0.68
C VAL A 58 2.37 -12.61 0.77
N GLN A 59 1.76 -13.09 1.85
CA GLN A 59 1.26 -14.47 1.96
C GLN A 59 0.16 -14.81 0.94
N CYS A 60 -0.55 -13.82 0.43
CA CYS A 60 -1.55 -14.00 -0.63
C CYS A 60 -0.93 -14.02 -2.04
N MET A 61 0.34 -13.61 -2.17
CA MET A 61 1.04 -13.47 -3.45
C MET A 61 1.85 -14.71 -3.79
N SER A 62 2.15 -14.86 -5.07
CA SER A 62 3.09 -15.83 -5.61
C SER A 62 4.33 -15.12 -6.18
N ASP A 63 5.38 -15.90 -6.47
CA ASP A 63 6.57 -15.38 -7.11
C ASP A 63 6.25 -14.66 -8.42
N GLY A 64 6.87 -13.52 -8.65
CA GLY A 64 6.65 -12.69 -9.84
C GLY A 64 5.38 -11.85 -9.80
N GLU A 65 4.62 -11.85 -8.71
CA GLU A 65 3.48 -10.94 -8.53
C GLU A 65 3.91 -9.64 -7.82
N VAL A 66 3.11 -8.60 -7.98
CA VAL A 66 3.43 -7.25 -7.47
C VAL A 66 2.39 -6.74 -6.50
N LYS A 67 2.86 -5.96 -5.52
CA LYS A 67 2.03 -5.25 -4.55
C LYS A 67 2.14 -3.74 -4.77
N LEU A 68 1.00 -3.06 -4.86
CA LEU A 68 0.92 -1.60 -4.79
C LEU A 68 1.13 -1.17 -3.33
N SER A 69 2.24 -0.50 -3.05
CA SER A 69 2.64 -0.14 -1.68
C SER A 69 2.29 1.30 -1.32
N LEU A 70 2.25 2.18 -2.31
CA LEU A 70 1.85 3.57 -2.11
C LEU A 70 1.14 4.08 -3.36
N PHE A 71 0.01 4.75 -3.16
CA PHE A 71 -0.71 5.42 -4.22
C PHE A 71 -1.32 6.71 -3.70
N ILE A 72 -0.77 7.83 -4.13
CA ILE A 72 -1.21 9.17 -3.75
C ILE A 72 -1.41 10.00 -5.02
N SER A 73 -2.54 10.72 -5.07
CA SER A 73 -2.83 11.69 -6.12
C SER A 73 -3.59 12.87 -5.53
N ASN A 74 -3.13 14.08 -5.81
CA ASN A 74 -3.76 15.32 -5.37
C ASN A 74 -4.48 16.07 -6.49
N GLN A 75 -4.46 15.55 -7.72
CA GLN A 75 -5.12 16.14 -8.89
C GLN A 75 -6.14 15.17 -9.49
N LYS A 76 -7.33 15.68 -9.80
CA LYS A 76 -8.40 14.90 -10.42
C LYS A 76 -7.94 14.27 -11.74
N GLY A 77 -8.13 12.98 -11.88
CA GLY A 77 -7.76 12.19 -13.07
C GLY A 77 -6.33 11.66 -13.07
N CYS A 78 -5.40 12.29 -12.34
CA CYS A 78 -3.99 11.89 -12.28
C CYS A 78 -3.83 10.45 -11.74
N GLY A 79 -4.58 10.08 -10.71
CA GLY A 79 -4.54 8.72 -10.16
C GLY A 79 -4.93 7.65 -11.18
N LYS A 80 -5.96 7.92 -12.01
CA LYS A 80 -6.36 6.98 -13.07
C LYS A 80 -5.25 6.79 -14.10
N LEU A 81 -4.59 7.89 -14.53
CA LEU A 81 -3.48 7.82 -15.46
C LEU A 81 -2.29 7.04 -14.89
N LEU A 82 -1.92 7.30 -13.63
CA LEU A 82 -0.83 6.57 -12.96
C LEU A 82 -1.11 5.07 -12.88
N LEU A 83 -2.33 4.68 -12.53
CA LEU A 83 -2.71 3.27 -12.49
C LEU A 83 -2.67 2.64 -13.88
N GLN A 84 -3.13 3.34 -14.91
CA GLN A 84 -3.09 2.83 -16.28
C GLN A 84 -1.66 2.62 -16.75
N GLU A 85 -0.79 3.60 -16.62
CA GLU A 85 0.63 3.53 -16.99
C GLU A 85 1.36 2.39 -16.24
N MET A 86 1.04 2.21 -14.96
CA MET A 86 1.60 1.10 -14.17
C MET A 86 1.11 -0.25 -14.70
N MET A 87 -0.17 -0.38 -15.00
CA MET A 87 -0.74 -1.64 -15.54
C MET A 87 -0.15 -1.97 -16.91
N ASP A 88 0.03 -0.98 -17.77
CA ASP A 88 0.65 -1.12 -19.08
C ASP A 88 2.12 -1.58 -18.95
N GLU A 89 2.89 -0.99 -18.02
CA GLU A 89 4.27 -1.42 -17.72
C GLU A 89 4.32 -2.85 -17.18
N PHE A 90 3.39 -3.23 -16.31
CA PHE A 90 3.32 -4.59 -15.76
C PHE A 90 2.96 -5.61 -16.82
N LEU A 91 2.05 -5.27 -17.74
CA LEU A 91 1.73 -6.10 -18.89
C LEU A 91 2.96 -6.34 -19.79
N HIS A 92 3.76 -5.30 -20.05
CA HIS A 92 5.00 -5.43 -20.82
C HIS A 92 6.06 -6.32 -20.14
N ARG A 93 5.97 -6.49 -18.82
CA ARG A 93 6.85 -7.38 -18.02
C ARG A 93 6.29 -8.77 -17.77
N ASP A 94 5.18 -9.13 -18.43
CA ASP A 94 4.49 -10.41 -18.25
C ASP A 94 4.01 -10.66 -16.79
N LEU A 95 3.77 -9.61 -16.01
CA LEU A 95 3.22 -9.73 -14.67
C LEU A 95 1.73 -10.06 -14.76
N ARG A 96 1.25 -10.90 -13.85
CA ARG A 96 -0.11 -11.46 -13.95
C ARG A 96 -1.11 -10.81 -13.02
N HIS A 97 -0.67 -10.41 -11.84
CA HIS A 97 -1.57 -9.90 -10.80
C HIS A 97 -0.93 -8.77 -10.01
N LEU A 98 -1.78 -7.80 -9.70
CA LEU A 98 -1.52 -6.72 -8.79
C LEU A 98 -2.28 -6.96 -7.49
N TYR A 99 -1.60 -6.85 -6.36
CA TYR A 99 -2.18 -6.84 -5.03
C TYR A 99 -2.09 -5.47 -4.40
N LEU A 100 -3.03 -5.18 -3.51
CA LEU A 100 -2.97 -4.04 -2.61
C LEU A 100 -3.74 -4.35 -1.33
N TRP A 101 -3.45 -3.60 -0.31
CA TRP A 101 -4.29 -3.57 0.88
C TRP A 101 -4.86 -2.17 1.13
N THR A 102 -5.95 -2.12 1.82
CA THR A 102 -6.63 -0.91 2.28
C THR A 102 -7.40 -1.25 3.56
N ASP A 103 -7.98 -0.27 4.20
CA ASP A 103 -8.67 -0.44 5.47
C ASP A 103 -9.96 0.38 5.56
N THR A 104 -10.65 0.27 6.70
CA THR A 104 -11.92 0.96 6.95
C THR A 104 -11.80 2.48 7.01
N SER A 105 -10.60 3.05 7.14
CA SER A 105 -10.38 4.51 7.07
C SER A 105 -10.33 5.04 5.64
N CYS A 106 -10.22 4.13 4.66
CA CYS A 106 -10.13 4.44 3.24
C CYS A 106 -11.42 4.08 2.50
N THR A 107 -11.56 4.54 1.25
CA THR A 107 -12.68 4.18 0.37
C THR A 107 -12.47 2.78 -0.21
N HIS A 108 -12.54 1.75 0.64
CA HIS A 108 -12.24 0.37 0.23
C HIS A 108 -13.23 -0.19 -0.80
N GLU A 109 -14.49 0.30 -0.84
CA GLU A 109 -15.51 -0.08 -1.82
C GLU A 109 -15.16 0.34 -3.25
N TYR A 110 -14.19 1.23 -3.43
CA TYR A 110 -13.69 1.60 -4.75
C TYR A 110 -13.14 0.40 -5.52
N TYR A 111 -12.41 -0.47 -4.85
CA TYR A 111 -11.66 -1.54 -5.51
C TYR A 111 -12.54 -2.61 -6.17
N PRO A 112 -13.57 -3.17 -5.54
CA PRO A 112 -14.49 -4.09 -6.20
C PRO A 112 -15.17 -3.49 -7.44
N GLN A 113 -15.52 -2.21 -7.40
CA GLN A 113 -16.14 -1.50 -8.52
C GLN A 113 -15.18 -1.30 -9.70
N HIS A 114 -13.86 -1.44 -9.48
CA HIS A 114 -12.82 -1.29 -10.48
C HIS A 114 -12.12 -2.61 -10.85
N GLY A 115 -12.82 -3.75 -10.63
CA GLY A 115 -12.38 -5.07 -11.07
C GLY A 115 -11.34 -5.73 -10.17
N PHE A 116 -11.22 -5.28 -8.91
CA PHE A 116 -10.44 -5.97 -7.91
C PHE A 116 -11.29 -7.01 -7.17
N THR A 117 -10.69 -8.14 -6.86
CA THR A 117 -11.30 -9.22 -6.07
C THR A 117 -10.76 -9.20 -4.65
N LEU A 118 -11.61 -9.27 -3.65
CA LEU A 118 -11.22 -9.43 -2.25
C LEU A 118 -10.62 -10.83 -2.06
N VAL A 119 -9.39 -10.89 -1.57
CA VAL A 119 -8.66 -12.15 -1.32
C VAL A 119 -8.29 -12.35 0.15
N GLY A 120 -8.38 -11.32 0.96
CA GLY A 120 -8.16 -11.38 2.41
C GLY A 120 -8.89 -10.26 3.14
N GLN A 121 -9.36 -10.57 4.35
CA GLN A 121 -9.97 -9.60 5.26
C GLN A 121 -9.66 -10.03 6.69
N PHE A 122 -9.23 -9.08 7.54
CA PHE A 122 -8.95 -9.38 8.94
C PHE A 122 -9.05 -8.14 9.82
N LEU A 123 -9.22 -8.37 11.12
CA LEU A 123 -8.98 -7.37 12.17
C LEU A 123 -7.50 -7.42 12.54
N SER A 124 -6.85 -6.27 12.61
CA SER A 124 -5.45 -6.21 13.02
C SER A 124 -5.32 -6.52 14.51
N GLU A 125 -4.51 -7.52 14.86
CA GLU A 125 -4.19 -7.84 16.25
C GLU A 125 -3.41 -6.69 16.93
N VAL A 126 -2.60 -5.99 16.14
CA VAL A 126 -1.79 -4.86 16.60
C VAL A 126 -2.65 -3.61 16.82
N TYR A 127 -3.57 -3.33 15.91
CA TYR A 127 -4.33 -2.07 15.86
C TYR A 127 -5.68 -2.13 16.55
N ASP A 128 -6.22 -3.33 16.83
CA ASP A 128 -7.56 -3.50 17.41
C ASP A 128 -7.69 -2.87 18.82
N SER A 129 -6.62 -2.89 19.60
CA SER A 129 -6.58 -2.23 20.91
C SER A 129 -6.69 -0.70 20.82
N TYR A 130 -6.27 -0.11 19.70
CA TYR A 130 -6.31 1.33 19.44
C TYR A 130 -7.60 1.76 18.72
N ALA A 131 -8.06 0.97 17.77
CA ALA A 131 -9.24 1.20 16.97
C ALA A 131 -10.06 -0.10 16.82
N PRO A 132 -10.89 -0.46 17.81
CA PRO A 132 -11.65 -1.70 17.79
C PRO A 132 -12.53 -1.82 16.55
N GLY A 133 -12.49 -2.99 15.90
CA GLY A 133 -13.21 -3.26 14.67
C GLY A 133 -12.57 -2.69 13.40
N TYR A 134 -11.32 -2.20 13.50
CA TYR A 134 -10.58 -1.69 12.36
C TYR A 134 -10.20 -2.83 11.42
N THR A 135 -10.89 -2.89 10.27
CA THR A 135 -10.77 -3.99 9.32
C THR A 135 -9.85 -3.62 8.18
N THR A 136 -8.95 -4.52 7.85
CA THR A 136 -8.05 -4.46 6.69
C THR A 136 -8.54 -5.42 5.61
N TYR A 137 -8.46 -4.98 4.36
CA TYR A 137 -8.89 -5.70 3.16
C TYR A 137 -7.70 -5.85 2.22
N ILE A 138 -7.48 -7.07 1.72
CA ILE A 138 -6.47 -7.36 0.70
C ILE A 138 -7.19 -7.66 -0.60
N TYR A 139 -6.85 -6.92 -1.64
CA TYR A 139 -7.43 -7.04 -2.96
C TYR A 139 -6.41 -7.52 -3.98
N LYS A 140 -6.89 -8.24 -5.00
CA LYS A 140 -6.14 -8.73 -6.14
C LYS A 140 -6.82 -8.31 -7.42
N LYS A 141 -6.03 -7.97 -8.45
CA LYS A 141 -6.52 -7.68 -9.80
C LYS A 141 -5.63 -8.36 -10.82
N GLY A 142 -6.24 -8.97 -11.87
CA GLY A 142 -5.51 -9.40 -13.07
C GLY A 142 -5.00 -8.19 -13.86
N ILE A 143 -3.80 -8.32 -14.42
CA ILE A 143 -3.14 -7.34 -15.28
C ILE A 143 -3.42 -7.70 -16.75
#